data_3fa57bd6b734cfe9fbee286094a98333
#
_entry.id   3fa57bd6b734cfe9fbee286094a98333
#
_cell.length_a   1.000
_cell.length_b   1.000
_cell.length_c   1.000
_cell.angle_alpha   90.00
_cell.angle_beta   90.00
_cell.angle_gamma   90.00
#
_symmetry.space_group_name_H-M   'P 1'
#
loop_
_entity.id
_entity.type
_entity.pdbx_description
1 polymer ?
#
loop_
_entity_poly.entity_id
_entity_poly.type
_entity_poly.pdbx_seq_one_letter_code
_entity_poly.pdbx_strand_id
1 'polypeptide(L)'
;MKTAKNFFQIILTIIVLCSVSYICYQQDWFDIHNKAVQTIRTQKVKIDSHKKIRLNERNQVRQRLMRETQTGLKKQGYVSIPTVGILEPIFNDAYSEKGLQAGANYANRSQVDPTGKQVPVMGQGNYGLASHNFDDGLTGFSGLQQNYQNDAPYLVNGQQQTNNWLNHKAIYLANKDGIYEYRIKQQRLVKANDVNVLNPTKRAQVTIITCLFPSTSYRIITTGYLKKDYTWAKAPSRVVSYFDLTKQKTNAHVDWYNPGIEEGANGNAGGTKASE
;
A
#
# COMPACT_ATOMS: atom_id res chain seq x y z
N MET A 1 -24.24 -46.90 -30.83
CA MET A 1 -24.86 -46.20 -29.68
C MET A 1 -23.90 -45.93 -28.51
N LYS A 2 -23.01 -46.82 -28.09
CA LYS A 2 -22.09 -46.59 -26.96
C LYS A 2 -21.06 -45.44 -27.21
N THR A 3 -20.54 -45.31 -28.43
CA THR A 3 -19.54 -44.30 -28.81
C THR A 3 -20.13 -42.88 -28.76
N ALA A 4 -21.36 -42.66 -29.23
CA ALA A 4 -22.04 -41.38 -29.20
C ALA A 4 -22.30 -40.92 -27.74
N LYS A 5 -22.68 -41.87 -26.87
CA LYS A 5 -22.93 -41.55 -25.45
C LYS A 5 -21.63 -41.13 -24.73
N ASN A 6 -20.51 -41.79 -25.02
CA ASN A 6 -19.21 -41.46 -24.46
C ASN A 6 -18.72 -40.07 -24.97
N PHE A 7 -18.94 -39.80 -26.26
CA PHE A 7 -18.61 -38.50 -26.84
C PHE A 7 -19.41 -37.37 -26.22
N PHE A 8 -20.70 -37.56 -26.02
CA PHE A 8 -21.55 -36.58 -25.36
C PHE A 8 -21.16 -36.36 -23.89
N GLN A 9 -20.78 -37.41 -23.15
CA GLN A 9 -20.28 -37.28 -21.78
C GLN A 9 -18.98 -36.48 -21.72
N ILE A 10 -18.05 -36.70 -22.66
CA ILE A 10 -16.78 -35.94 -22.72
C ILE A 10 -17.05 -34.46 -22.95
N ILE A 11 -17.93 -34.11 -23.89
CA ILE A 11 -18.30 -32.72 -24.17
C ILE A 11 -18.93 -32.06 -22.93
N LEU A 12 -19.87 -32.75 -22.27
CA LEU A 12 -20.53 -32.25 -21.06
C LEU A 12 -19.49 -32.00 -19.94
N THR A 13 -18.54 -32.93 -19.76
CA THR A 13 -17.47 -32.77 -18.78
C THR A 13 -16.58 -31.55 -19.08
N ILE A 14 -16.23 -31.35 -20.34
CA ILE A 14 -15.45 -30.16 -20.76
C ILE A 14 -16.21 -28.87 -20.48
N ILE A 15 -17.52 -28.82 -20.81
CA ILE A 15 -18.36 -27.64 -20.54
C ILE A 15 -18.41 -27.34 -19.05
N VAL A 16 -18.60 -28.37 -18.21
CA VAL A 16 -18.63 -28.21 -16.75
C VAL A 16 -17.27 -27.71 -16.23
N LEU A 17 -16.16 -28.28 -16.68
CA LEU A 17 -14.82 -27.82 -16.29
C LEU A 17 -14.55 -26.38 -16.72
N CYS A 18 -14.93 -26.00 -17.94
CA CYS A 18 -14.81 -24.63 -18.42
C CYS A 18 -15.69 -23.64 -17.60
N SER A 19 -16.91 -24.06 -17.26
CA SER A 19 -17.82 -23.24 -16.45
C SER A 19 -17.29 -23.05 -15.03
N VAL A 20 -16.80 -24.10 -14.39
CA VAL A 20 -16.19 -24.03 -13.06
C VAL A 20 -14.92 -23.16 -13.10
N SER A 21 -14.06 -23.34 -14.11
CA SER A 21 -12.87 -22.51 -14.29
C SER A 21 -13.22 -21.05 -14.49
N TYR A 22 -14.26 -20.75 -15.24
CA TYR A 22 -14.76 -19.39 -15.47
C TYR A 22 -15.30 -18.76 -14.17
N ILE A 23 -16.07 -19.51 -13.38
CA ILE A 23 -16.58 -19.07 -12.08
C ILE A 23 -15.42 -18.83 -11.11
N CYS A 24 -14.45 -19.73 -11.03
CA CYS A 24 -13.25 -19.57 -10.20
C CYS A 24 -12.44 -18.33 -10.61
N TYR A 25 -12.37 -18.06 -11.92
CA TYR A 25 -11.71 -16.86 -12.44
C TYR A 25 -12.50 -15.59 -12.10
N GLN A 26 -13.81 -15.57 -12.28
CA GLN A 26 -14.66 -14.41 -11.97
C GLN A 26 -14.70 -14.07 -10.47
N GLN A 27 -14.66 -15.09 -9.61
CA GLN A 27 -14.69 -14.93 -8.16
C GLN A 27 -13.28 -14.86 -7.54
N ASP A 28 -12.25 -14.94 -8.38
CA ASP A 28 -10.82 -14.96 -7.99
C ASP A 28 -10.53 -15.93 -6.81
N TRP A 29 -11.22 -17.09 -6.81
CA TRP A 29 -11.19 -18.06 -5.72
C TRP A 29 -9.78 -18.50 -5.28
N PHE A 30 -8.81 -18.39 -6.18
CA PHE A 30 -7.41 -18.71 -5.88
C PHE A 30 -6.52 -17.47 -5.81
N ASP A 31 -7.13 -16.27 -5.81
CA ASP A 31 -6.37 -15.01 -5.76
C ASP A 31 -5.29 -14.91 -6.87
N ILE A 32 -5.54 -15.58 -8.00
CA ILE A 32 -4.57 -15.71 -9.08
C ILE A 32 -4.37 -14.35 -9.77
N HIS A 33 -5.48 -13.63 -10.01
CA HIS A 33 -5.42 -12.33 -10.68
C HIS A 33 -4.66 -11.32 -9.82
N ASN A 34 -5.03 -11.17 -8.57
CA ASN A 34 -4.41 -10.23 -7.64
C ASN A 34 -2.95 -10.58 -7.36
N LYS A 35 -2.63 -11.86 -7.16
CA LYS A 35 -1.24 -12.33 -7.04
C LYS A 35 -0.42 -12.07 -8.30
N ALA A 36 -1.00 -12.26 -9.48
CA ALA A 36 -0.34 -11.98 -10.73
C ALA A 36 -0.06 -10.47 -10.88
N VAL A 37 -1.06 -9.61 -10.62
CA VAL A 37 -0.90 -8.14 -10.67
C VAL A 37 0.14 -7.67 -9.65
N GLN A 38 0.11 -8.17 -8.43
CA GLN A 38 1.09 -7.84 -7.40
C GLN A 38 2.50 -8.30 -7.81
N THR A 39 2.63 -9.51 -8.37
CA THR A 39 3.90 -10.03 -8.87
C THR A 39 4.44 -9.17 -10.01
N ILE A 40 3.59 -8.79 -10.96
CA ILE A 40 3.98 -7.90 -12.07
C ILE A 40 4.42 -6.54 -11.53
N ARG A 41 3.69 -5.95 -10.59
CA ARG A 41 4.07 -4.68 -9.95
C ARG A 41 5.44 -4.78 -9.29
N THR A 42 5.64 -5.79 -8.47
CA THR A 42 6.91 -5.97 -7.74
C THR A 42 8.08 -6.27 -8.68
N GLN A 43 7.87 -7.04 -9.75
CA GLN A 43 8.89 -7.31 -10.76
C GLN A 43 9.23 -6.06 -11.57
N LYS A 44 8.23 -5.28 -11.99
CA LYS A 44 8.46 -4.02 -12.72
C LYS A 44 9.30 -3.05 -11.90
N VAL A 45 8.94 -2.86 -10.62
CA VAL A 45 9.72 -2.05 -9.68
C VAL A 45 11.16 -2.57 -9.57
N LYS A 46 11.35 -3.88 -9.53
CA LYS A 46 12.66 -4.53 -9.45
C LYS A 46 13.52 -4.30 -10.70
N ILE A 47 12.92 -4.39 -11.89
CA ILE A 47 13.62 -4.20 -13.18
C ILE A 47 14.04 -2.73 -13.33
N ASP A 48 13.12 -1.77 -13.10
CA ASP A 48 13.42 -0.34 -13.22
C ASP A 48 14.46 0.14 -12.20
N SER A 49 14.64 -0.61 -11.12
CA SER A 49 15.56 -0.28 -10.04
C SER A 49 17.05 -0.32 -10.41
N HIS A 50 17.42 -0.96 -11.50
CA HIS A 50 18.83 -1.08 -11.92
C HIS A 50 19.31 0.06 -12.82
N LYS A 51 18.41 0.89 -13.32
CA LYS A 51 18.76 2.00 -14.21
C LYS A 51 19.37 3.18 -13.46
N LYS A 52 20.53 3.66 -13.91
CA LYS A 52 21.13 4.88 -13.34
C LYS A 52 20.29 6.11 -13.68
N ILE A 53 19.78 6.81 -12.68
CA ILE A 53 18.92 8.00 -12.81
C ILE A 53 19.77 9.26 -12.67
N ARG A 54 19.67 10.19 -13.62
CA ARG A 54 20.38 11.49 -13.61
C ARG A 54 19.77 12.45 -12.57
N LEU A 55 20.53 13.45 -12.15
CA LEU A 55 20.07 14.43 -11.16
C LEU A 55 18.80 15.18 -11.59
N ASN A 56 18.72 15.55 -12.87
CA ASN A 56 17.54 16.20 -13.42
C ASN A 56 16.28 15.30 -13.34
N GLU A 57 16.42 14.03 -13.68
CA GLU A 57 15.33 13.05 -13.59
C GLU A 57 14.87 12.89 -12.12
N ARG A 58 15.81 12.91 -11.14
CA ARG A 58 15.48 12.85 -9.71
C ARG A 58 14.65 14.06 -9.26
N ASN A 59 14.99 15.25 -9.73
CA ASN A 59 14.23 16.45 -9.45
C ASN A 59 12.82 16.38 -10.08
N GLN A 60 12.69 15.86 -11.28
CA GLN A 60 11.40 15.65 -11.93
C GLN A 60 10.53 14.64 -11.16
N VAL A 61 11.11 13.52 -10.69
CA VAL A 61 10.40 12.54 -9.84
C VAL A 61 9.91 13.25 -8.57
N ARG A 62 10.79 13.99 -7.86
CA ARG A 62 10.41 14.73 -6.66
C ARG A 62 9.29 15.74 -6.90
N GLN A 63 9.39 16.55 -7.95
CA GLN A 63 8.38 17.56 -8.28
C GLN A 63 7.01 16.92 -8.57
N ARG A 64 7.01 15.85 -9.38
CA ARG A 64 5.79 15.11 -9.70
C ARG A 64 5.15 14.50 -8.46
N LEU A 65 5.96 13.88 -7.62
CA LEU A 65 5.54 13.26 -6.36
C LEU A 65 4.87 14.27 -5.40
N MET A 66 5.39 15.49 -5.33
CA MET A 66 4.89 16.53 -4.41
C MET A 66 3.77 17.39 -4.99
N ARG A 67 3.31 17.13 -6.22
CA ARG A 67 2.23 17.88 -6.83
C ARG A 67 0.91 17.60 -6.10
N GLU A 68 0.16 18.67 -5.77
CA GLU A 68 -1.16 18.51 -5.15
C GLU A 68 -2.15 17.90 -6.16
N THR A 69 -2.93 16.93 -5.70
CA THR A 69 -3.81 16.13 -6.54
C THR A 69 -5.22 16.02 -6.02
N GLN A 70 -5.45 16.43 -4.77
CA GLN A 70 -6.75 16.29 -4.11
C GLN A 70 -7.19 17.59 -3.47
N THR A 71 -8.34 18.11 -3.89
CA THR A 71 -8.93 19.31 -3.31
C THR A 71 -9.25 19.10 -1.82
N GLY A 72 -8.76 19.99 -0.97
CA GLY A 72 -9.01 19.95 0.47
C GLY A 72 -8.16 18.95 1.26
N LEU A 73 -7.23 18.26 0.60
CA LEU A 73 -6.22 17.42 1.24
C LEU A 73 -4.83 17.96 0.90
N LYS A 74 -3.97 18.07 1.90
CA LYS A 74 -2.60 18.56 1.71
C LYS A 74 -1.65 17.37 1.60
N LYS A 75 -0.95 17.24 0.47
CA LYS A 75 0.03 16.20 0.25
C LYS A 75 1.25 16.38 1.15
N GLN A 76 1.63 15.29 1.80
CA GLN A 76 2.79 15.22 2.69
C GLN A 76 3.97 14.49 2.03
N GLY A 77 3.71 13.64 1.06
CA GLY A 77 4.69 12.81 0.38
C GLY A 77 4.08 11.53 -0.13
N TYR A 78 4.89 10.48 -0.17
CA TYR A 78 4.51 9.13 -0.60
C TYR A 78 5.09 8.07 0.30
N VAL A 79 4.38 6.95 0.41
CA VAL A 79 4.87 5.70 0.98
C VAL A 79 5.05 4.68 -0.15
N SER A 80 6.17 3.96 -0.12
CA SER A 80 6.38 2.80 -0.99
C SER A 80 6.85 1.61 -0.17
N ILE A 81 6.21 0.45 -0.38
CA ILE A 81 6.60 -0.84 0.18
C ILE A 81 6.74 -1.82 -0.99
N PRO A 82 7.90 -1.83 -1.68
CA PRO A 82 8.05 -2.53 -2.95
C PRO A 82 7.81 -4.04 -2.87
N THR A 83 8.00 -4.64 -1.70
CA THR A 83 7.81 -6.09 -1.49
C THR A 83 6.37 -6.52 -1.68
N VAL A 84 5.42 -5.63 -1.39
CA VAL A 84 3.97 -5.88 -1.47
C VAL A 84 3.28 -4.94 -2.47
N GLY A 85 4.06 -4.26 -3.33
CA GLY A 85 3.54 -3.44 -4.43
C GLY A 85 2.83 -2.17 -4.01
N ILE A 86 3.01 -1.70 -2.77
CA ILE A 86 2.39 -0.47 -2.27
C ILE A 86 3.17 0.74 -2.76
N LEU A 87 2.44 1.69 -3.35
CA LEU A 87 2.88 3.05 -3.66
C LEU A 87 1.69 3.99 -3.52
N GLU A 88 1.62 4.75 -2.43
CA GLU A 88 0.50 5.64 -2.15
C GLU A 88 0.94 7.05 -1.81
N PRO A 89 0.15 8.08 -2.25
CA PRO A 89 0.29 9.43 -1.72
C PRO A 89 -0.02 9.44 -0.22
N ILE A 90 0.65 10.31 0.51
CA ILE A 90 0.37 10.57 1.92
C ILE A 90 -0.27 11.94 2.03
N PHE A 91 -1.46 11.99 2.63
CA PHE A 91 -2.18 13.22 2.93
C PHE A 91 -2.23 13.50 4.45
N ASN A 92 -2.94 14.54 4.82
CA ASN A 92 -2.97 15.08 6.18
C ASN A 92 -4.26 14.78 6.95
N ASP A 93 -5.09 13.86 6.48
CA ASP A 93 -6.38 13.58 7.10
C ASP A 93 -6.69 12.07 7.21
N ALA A 94 -6.14 11.44 8.24
CA ALA A 94 -6.43 10.04 8.57
C ALA A 94 -7.79 9.83 9.27
N TYR A 95 -8.58 10.88 9.44
CA TYR A 95 -9.77 10.88 10.28
C TYR A 95 -11.06 11.15 9.51
N SER A 96 -10.97 11.38 8.21
CA SER A 96 -12.12 11.46 7.31
C SER A 96 -12.10 10.31 6.30
N GLU A 97 -13.28 9.92 5.86
CA GLU A 97 -13.45 8.95 4.78
C GLU A 97 -12.78 9.45 3.50
N LYS A 98 -12.93 10.73 3.17
CA LYS A 98 -12.29 11.38 2.02
C LYS A 98 -10.77 11.20 2.03
N GLY A 99 -10.12 11.42 3.17
CA GLY A 99 -8.67 11.25 3.29
C GLY A 99 -8.25 9.79 3.09
N LEU A 100 -8.92 8.87 3.75
CA LEU A 100 -8.60 7.43 3.68
C LEU A 100 -8.88 6.82 2.31
N GLN A 101 -9.87 7.32 1.58
CA GLN A 101 -10.15 6.92 0.20
C GLN A 101 -9.10 7.45 -0.78
N ALA A 102 -8.55 8.65 -0.54
CA ALA A 102 -7.56 9.27 -1.41
C ALA A 102 -6.19 8.59 -1.36
N GLY A 103 -5.87 7.88 -0.28
CA GLY A 103 -4.59 7.18 -0.09
C GLY A 103 -4.19 7.08 1.37
N ALA A 104 -2.90 6.93 1.62
CA ALA A 104 -2.36 6.94 2.97
C ALA A 104 -2.44 8.34 3.59
N ASN A 105 -2.55 8.40 4.91
CA ASN A 105 -2.58 9.66 5.64
C ASN A 105 -1.73 9.56 6.91
N TYR A 106 -1.10 10.66 7.32
CA TYR A 106 -0.48 10.62 8.63
C TYR A 106 -1.54 10.58 9.74
N ALA A 107 -1.31 9.72 10.71
CA ALA A 107 -2.13 9.56 11.90
C ALA A 107 -1.35 10.04 13.12
N ASN A 108 -1.90 11.03 13.85
CA ASN A 108 -1.20 11.71 14.94
C ASN A 108 -2.03 11.86 16.24
N ARG A 109 -3.28 11.36 16.27
CA ARG A 109 -4.08 11.36 17.49
C ARG A 109 -3.71 10.16 18.35
N SER A 110 -2.76 10.38 19.26
CA SER A 110 -2.27 9.38 20.19
C SER A 110 -2.92 9.51 21.57
N GLN A 111 -2.60 8.59 22.48
CA GLN A 111 -3.07 8.71 23.86
C GLN A 111 -2.56 9.99 24.55
N VAL A 112 -1.33 10.41 24.24
CA VAL A 112 -0.70 11.60 24.86
C VAL A 112 -0.99 12.88 24.10
N ASP A 113 -1.49 12.81 22.87
CA ASP A 113 -1.97 13.92 22.06
C ASP A 113 -3.29 13.56 21.36
N PRO A 114 -4.41 13.49 22.12
CA PRO A 114 -5.69 13.02 21.54
C PRO A 114 -6.26 13.93 20.46
N THR A 115 -5.83 15.18 20.43
CA THR A 115 -6.29 16.16 19.43
C THR A 115 -5.40 16.24 18.19
N GLY A 116 -4.21 15.58 18.21
CA GLY A 116 -3.29 15.55 17.10
C GLY A 116 -2.68 16.91 16.79
N LYS A 117 -2.32 17.69 17.80
CA LYS A 117 -1.69 19.01 17.63
C LYS A 117 -0.30 18.91 17.00
N GLN A 118 0.40 17.81 17.30
CA GLN A 118 1.74 17.60 16.77
C GLN A 118 1.66 16.93 15.39
N VAL A 119 2.21 17.59 14.39
CA VAL A 119 2.35 17.02 13.04
C VAL A 119 3.60 16.15 13.02
N PRO A 120 3.50 14.85 12.67
CA PRO A 120 4.65 13.98 12.65
C PRO A 120 5.62 14.35 11.52
N VAL A 121 6.92 14.14 11.76
CA VAL A 121 7.98 14.43 10.81
C VAL A 121 8.62 13.14 10.32
N MET A 122 8.70 12.95 9.00
CA MET A 122 9.36 11.78 8.43
C MET A 122 10.81 11.70 8.88
N GLY A 123 11.26 10.52 9.30
CA GLY A 123 12.60 10.32 9.81
C GLY A 123 12.80 10.63 11.30
N GLN A 124 11.75 11.09 11.99
CA GLN A 124 11.83 11.46 13.42
C GLN A 124 10.67 10.82 14.20
N GLY A 125 10.93 10.50 15.47
CA GLY A 125 9.91 10.02 16.39
C GLY A 125 9.07 8.88 15.82
N ASN A 126 7.77 8.90 16.08
CA ASN A 126 6.81 7.93 15.55
C ASN A 126 5.99 8.56 14.42
N TYR A 127 6.26 8.20 13.19
CA TYR A 127 5.49 8.63 12.02
C TYR A 127 4.35 7.64 11.79
N GLY A 128 3.18 7.95 12.30
CA GLY A 128 1.96 7.15 12.10
C GLY A 128 1.41 7.33 10.69
N LEU A 129 1.05 6.23 10.03
CA LEU A 129 0.34 6.21 8.75
C LEU A 129 -0.90 5.33 8.85
N ALA A 130 -2.01 5.78 8.28
CA ALA A 130 -3.23 4.99 8.14
C ALA A 130 -3.72 5.00 6.70
N SER A 131 -4.22 3.87 6.23
CA SER A 131 -4.96 3.69 4.98
C SER A 131 -5.90 2.50 5.11
N HIS A 132 -6.91 2.44 4.24
CA HIS A 132 -7.83 1.33 4.19
C HIS A 132 -7.14 0.01 3.81
N ASN A 133 -7.74 -1.08 4.26
CA ASN A 133 -7.64 -2.40 3.69
C ASN A 133 -8.93 -2.67 2.91
N PHE A 134 -8.83 -2.84 1.59
CA PHE A 134 -9.97 -3.02 0.68
C PHE A 134 -10.26 -4.51 0.38
N ASP A 135 -9.67 -5.41 1.15
CA ASP A 135 -9.92 -6.85 1.03
C ASP A 135 -9.57 -7.46 -0.35
N ASP A 136 -8.67 -6.82 -1.08
CA ASP A 136 -8.28 -7.25 -2.42
C ASP A 136 -6.78 -7.58 -2.55
N GLY A 137 -6.02 -7.39 -1.49
CA GLY A 137 -4.56 -7.58 -1.49
C GLY A 137 -3.77 -6.57 -2.34
N LEU A 138 -4.42 -5.60 -2.97
CA LEU A 138 -3.83 -4.67 -3.95
C LEU A 138 -4.01 -3.22 -3.59
N THR A 139 -5.24 -2.83 -3.21
CA THR A 139 -5.63 -1.43 -3.05
C THR A 139 -5.37 -0.96 -1.62
N GLY A 140 -4.94 0.28 -1.46
CA GLY A 140 -4.64 0.80 -0.15
C GLY A 140 -3.51 0.03 0.52
N PHE A 141 -3.67 -0.24 1.80
CA PHE A 141 -2.75 -1.06 2.56
C PHE A 141 -3.15 -2.55 2.63
N SER A 142 -4.04 -3.01 1.73
CA SER A 142 -4.47 -4.41 1.66
C SER A 142 -3.30 -5.39 1.50
N GLY A 143 -2.28 -5.00 0.75
CA GLY A 143 -1.06 -5.81 0.56
C GLY A 143 -0.23 -6.04 1.83
N LEU A 144 -0.56 -5.38 2.95
CA LEU A 144 0.10 -5.63 4.25
C LEU A 144 -0.51 -6.81 5.01
N GLN A 145 -1.70 -7.25 4.66
CA GLN A 145 -2.29 -8.46 5.21
C GLN A 145 -1.79 -9.69 4.43
N GLN A 146 -1.17 -10.64 5.12
CA GLN A 146 -0.56 -11.81 4.49
C GLN A 146 -1.58 -12.66 3.70
N ASN A 147 -2.78 -12.78 4.26
CA ASN A 147 -3.91 -13.43 3.62
C ASN A 147 -5.11 -12.50 3.73
N TYR A 148 -5.44 -11.78 2.67
CA TYR A 148 -6.42 -10.70 2.69
C TYR A 148 -7.87 -11.17 2.93
N GLN A 149 -8.16 -12.46 2.69
CA GLN A 149 -9.49 -13.04 2.90
C GLN A 149 -9.66 -13.76 4.24
N ASN A 150 -8.61 -13.79 5.07
CA ASN A 150 -8.62 -14.57 6.30
C ASN A 150 -7.87 -13.86 7.42
N ASP A 151 -8.42 -13.92 8.63
CA ASP A 151 -7.79 -13.37 9.82
C ASP A 151 -6.46 -14.06 10.18
N ALA A 152 -6.30 -15.34 9.82
CA ALA A 152 -5.04 -16.04 10.02
C ALA A 152 -3.95 -15.50 9.08
N PRO A 153 -2.71 -15.40 9.52
CA PRO A 153 -2.17 -15.87 10.81
C PRO A 153 -2.21 -14.82 11.95
N TYR A 154 -2.92 -13.72 11.80
CA TYR A 154 -2.94 -12.64 12.80
C TYR A 154 -3.87 -12.93 13.99
N LEU A 155 -4.97 -13.61 13.71
CA LEU A 155 -5.94 -14.04 14.70
C LEU A 155 -6.16 -15.54 14.56
N VAL A 156 -5.74 -16.33 15.56
CA VAL A 156 -5.86 -17.78 15.55
C VAL A 156 -6.61 -18.22 16.80
N ASN A 157 -7.75 -18.89 16.64
CA ASN A 157 -8.63 -19.29 17.73
C ASN A 157 -8.98 -18.14 18.70
N GLY A 158 -9.22 -16.94 18.15
CA GLY A 158 -9.51 -15.74 18.92
C GLY A 158 -8.32 -15.09 19.62
N GLN A 159 -7.12 -15.65 19.47
CA GLN A 159 -5.91 -15.10 20.06
C GLN A 159 -5.07 -14.32 19.03
N GLN A 160 -4.61 -13.14 19.45
CA GLN A 160 -3.75 -12.30 18.61
C GLN A 160 -2.36 -12.89 18.48
N GLN A 161 -1.83 -12.91 17.25
CA GLN A 161 -0.49 -13.40 16.94
C GLN A 161 0.39 -12.28 16.37
N THR A 162 1.68 -12.37 16.65
CA THR A 162 2.69 -11.55 15.98
C THR A 162 3.07 -12.22 14.67
N ASN A 163 3.08 -11.44 13.59
CA ASN A 163 3.44 -11.95 12.27
C ASN A 163 4.79 -11.38 11.80
N ASN A 164 5.61 -12.24 11.23
CA ASN A 164 6.99 -11.92 10.86
C ASN A 164 7.27 -11.99 9.34
N TRP A 165 6.25 -12.23 8.50
CA TRP A 165 6.44 -12.48 7.05
C TRP A 165 7.06 -11.29 6.29
N LEU A 166 6.87 -10.06 6.79
CA LEU A 166 7.48 -8.84 6.24
C LEU A 166 8.72 -8.37 7.00
N ASN A 167 9.21 -9.10 7.99
CA ASN A 167 10.38 -8.67 8.74
C ASN A 167 11.58 -8.40 7.85
N HIS A 168 12.32 -7.35 8.18
CA HIS A 168 13.47 -6.84 7.43
C HIS A 168 13.17 -6.28 6.02
N LYS A 169 11.92 -6.35 5.54
CA LYS A 169 11.53 -5.69 4.29
C LYS A 169 11.55 -4.17 4.47
N ALA A 170 11.71 -3.45 3.37
CA ALA A 170 11.83 -2.01 3.40
C ALA A 170 10.49 -1.32 3.27
N ILE A 171 10.30 -0.27 4.06
CA ILE A 171 9.32 0.79 3.85
C ILE A 171 10.11 2.03 3.49
N TYR A 172 9.71 2.72 2.44
CA TYR A 172 10.27 4.00 2.05
C TYR A 172 9.20 5.09 2.17
N LEU A 173 9.53 6.17 2.87
CA LEU A 173 8.75 7.40 2.84
C LEU A 173 9.53 8.44 2.05
N ALA A 174 8.85 9.24 1.23
CA ALA A 174 9.49 10.31 0.49
C ALA A 174 8.66 11.59 0.57
N ASN A 175 9.34 12.72 0.73
CA ASN A 175 8.74 14.05 0.70
C ASN A 175 9.63 15.02 -0.10
N LYS A 176 9.36 16.32 -0.04
CA LYS A 176 10.15 17.35 -0.72
C LYS A 176 11.62 17.37 -0.28
N ASP A 177 11.93 16.96 0.96
CA ASP A 177 13.25 17.08 1.58
C ASP A 177 14.14 15.85 1.31
N GLY A 178 13.53 14.64 1.24
CA GLY A 178 14.31 13.42 1.06
C GLY A 178 13.50 12.15 1.00
N ILE A 179 14.23 11.04 1.11
CA ILE A 179 13.69 9.69 1.15
C ILE A 179 14.22 9.00 2.41
N TYR A 180 13.30 8.41 3.16
CA TYR A 180 13.54 7.78 4.46
C TYR A 180 13.31 6.28 4.35
N GLU A 181 14.35 5.48 4.54
CA GLU A 181 14.31 4.02 4.49
C GLU A 181 14.12 3.47 5.90
N TYR A 182 13.03 2.75 6.10
CA TYR A 182 12.75 1.99 7.33
C TYR A 182 12.84 0.50 7.06
N ARG A 183 13.15 -0.27 8.09
CA ARG A 183 13.12 -1.73 8.07
C ARG A 183 12.04 -2.24 8.98
N ILE A 184 11.13 -3.05 8.44
CA ILE A 184 10.04 -3.66 9.19
C ILE A 184 10.64 -4.54 10.30
N LYS A 185 10.16 -4.33 11.50
CA LYS A 185 10.55 -5.09 12.68
C LYS A 185 9.54 -6.20 12.96
N GLN A 186 8.26 -5.90 12.84
CA GLN A 186 7.18 -6.82 13.15
C GLN A 186 5.82 -6.30 12.64
N GLN A 187 4.89 -7.23 12.54
CA GLN A 187 3.46 -6.93 12.49
C GLN A 187 2.79 -7.54 13.72
N ARG A 188 1.83 -6.82 14.30
CA ARG A 188 1.00 -7.28 15.41
C ARG A 188 -0.41 -6.76 15.29
N LEU A 189 -1.35 -7.43 15.94
CA LEU A 189 -2.71 -6.91 16.08
C LEU A 189 -2.85 -6.02 17.31
N VAL A 190 -3.75 -5.07 17.18
CA VAL A 190 -4.31 -4.31 18.32
C VAL A 190 -5.81 -4.16 18.09
N LYS A 191 -6.55 -3.85 19.13
CA LYS A 191 -7.95 -3.44 19.01
C LYS A 191 -8.05 -2.12 18.24
N ALA A 192 -9.17 -1.89 17.54
CA ALA A 192 -9.36 -0.71 16.72
C ALA A 192 -9.22 0.63 17.44
N ASN A 193 -9.48 0.65 18.74
CA ASN A 193 -9.39 1.83 19.62
C ASN A 193 -8.05 1.99 20.35
N ASP A 194 -7.06 1.13 20.11
CA ASP A 194 -5.74 1.25 20.75
C ASP A 194 -4.88 2.30 20.05
N VAL A 195 -5.02 3.54 20.46
CA VAL A 195 -4.26 4.69 19.94
C VAL A 195 -2.84 4.81 20.54
N ASN A 196 -2.47 3.95 21.50
CA ASN A 196 -1.13 3.94 22.09
C ASN A 196 -0.05 3.67 21.05
N VAL A 197 -0.39 2.97 19.97
CA VAL A 197 0.51 2.67 18.86
C VAL A 197 1.07 3.94 18.20
N LEU A 198 0.39 5.08 18.37
CA LEU A 198 0.77 6.38 17.84
C LEU A 198 1.53 7.25 18.84
N ASN A 199 1.74 6.79 20.08
CA ASN A 199 2.50 7.55 21.07
C ASN A 199 3.90 7.91 20.52
N PRO A 200 4.43 9.10 20.87
CA PRO A 200 5.77 9.52 20.47
C PRO A 200 6.83 8.52 20.94
N THR A 201 7.87 8.35 20.14
CA THR A 201 9.01 7.50 20.44
C THR A 201 10.33 8.27 20.33
N LYS A 202 11.33 7.89 21.13
CA LYS A 202 12.68 8.45 21.02
C LYS A 202 13.37 7.98 19.74
N ARG A 203 13.14 6.72 19.34
CA ARG A 203 13.69 6.14 18.13
C ARG A 203 12.80 6.51 16.95
N ALA A 204 13.42 6.94 15.84
CA ALA A 204 12.70 7.18 14.62
C ALA A 204 12.09 5.87 14.06
N GLN A 205 10.77 5.84 13.93
CA GLN A 205 10.01 4.72 13.42
C GLN A 205 8.84 5.17 12.55
N VAL A 206 8.36 4.25 11.74
CA VAL A 206 7.07 4.36 11.06
C VAL A 206 6.13 3.32 11.65
N THR A 207 4.91 3.73 11.94
CA THR A 207 3.82 2.87 12.42
C THR A 207 2.69 2.91 11.40
N ILE A 208 2.54 1.83 10.63
CA ILE A 208 1.48 1.72 9.62
C ILE A 208 0.29 0.99 10.22
N ILE A 209 -0.89 1.54 10.03
CA ILE A 209 -2.16 1.09 10.57
C ILE A 209 -3.10 0.78 9.43
N THR A 210 -3.63 -0.44 9.38
CA THR A 210 -4.72 -0.81 8.49
C THR A 210 -5.67 -1.79 9.18
N CYS A 211 -6.90 -1.95 8.64
CA CYS A 211 -7.86 -2.92 9.18
C CYS A 211 -7.36 -4.35 8.97
N LEU A 212 -7.70 -5.24 9.89
CA LEU A 212 -7.66 -6.67 9.64
C LEU A 212 -8.98 -7.06 8.95
N PHE A 213 -8.91 -7.79 7.86
CA PHE A 213 -10.07 -8.32 7.17
C PHE A 213 -10.16 -9.86 7.35
N PRO A 214 -11.33 -10.45 7.49
CA PRO A 214 -12.68 -9.84 7.56
C PRO A 214 -13.04 -9.22 8.94
N SER A 215 -12.24 -9.42 9.98
CA SER A 215 -12.52 -8.95 11.34
C SER A 215 -12.07 -7.50 11.55
N THR A 216 -12.91 -6.55 11.16
CA THR A 216 -12.61 -5.11 11.25
C THR A 216 -12.49 -4.54 12.68
N SER A 217 -12.74 -5.36 13.72
CA SER A 217 -12.52 -4.99 15.12
C SER A 217 -11.05 -4.80 15.50
N TYR A 218 -10.15 -5.27 14.64
CA TYR A 218 -8.71 -5.19 14.85
C TYR A 218 -8.01 -4.33 13.81
N ARG A 219 -6.79 -3.91 14.15
CA ARG A 219 -5.85 -3.24 13.26
C ARG A 219 -4.57 -4.03 13.16
N ILE A 220 -4.07 -4.20 11.95
CA ILE A 220 -2.71 -4.68 11.70
C ILE A 220 -1.78 -3.48 11.86
N ILE A 221 -0.85 -3.60 12.78
CA ILE A 221 0.19 -2.60 13.02
C ILE A 221 1.50 -3.11 12.47
N THR A 222 1.99 -2.47 11.41
CA THR A 222 3.31 -2.74 10.84
C THR A 222 4.29 -1.68 11.33
N THR A 223 5.26 -2.08 12.14
CA THR A 223 6.27 -1.17 12.69
C THR A 223 7.60 -1.36 11.99
N GLY A 224 8.19 -0.25 11.50
CA GLY A 224 9.53 -0.22 10.94
C GLY A 224 10.40 0.84 11.60
N TYR A 225 11.70 0.53 11.77
CA TYR A 225 12.67 1.47 12.31
C TYR A 225 13.49 2.12 11.22
N LEU A 226 13.77 3.42 11.37
CA LEU A 226 14.62 4.16 10.44
C LEU A 226 15.99 3.50 10.33
N LYS A 227 16.37 3.15 9.11
CA LYS A 227 17.65 2.57 8.76
C LYS A 227 18.58 3.63 8.18
N LYS A 228 18.03 4.49 7.30
CA LYS A 228 18.78 5.51 6.59
C LYS A 228 17.86 6.58 6.00
N ASP A 229 18.35 7.78 5.93
CA ASP A 229 17.76 8.89 5.19
C ASP A 229 18.68 9.30 4.03
N TYR A 230 18.08 9.86 3.00
CA TYR A 230 18.76 10.30 1.79
C TYR A 230 18.21 11.64 1.33
N THR A 231 19.07 12.56 0.94
CA THR A 231 18.63 13.64 0.06
C THR A 231 18.33 13.06 -1.33
N TRP A 232 17.44 13.69 -2.07
CA TRP A 232 17.09 13.24 -3.43
C TRP A 232 18.31 13.08 -4.34
N ALA A 233 19.31 13.99 -4.22
CA ALA A 233 20.52 13.94 -4.99
C ALA A 233 21.39 12.71 -4.70
N LYS A 234 21.42 12.27 -3.43
CA LYS A 234 22.29 11.18 -2.95
C LYS A 234 21.58 9.83 -2.83
N ALA A 235 20.25 9.78 -2.98
CA ALA A 235 19.50 8.54 -2.91
C ALA A 235 19.96 7.53 -4.00
N PRO A 236 20.08 6.24 -3.72
CA PRO A 236 20.37 5.24 -4.74
C PRO A 236 19.31 5.29 -5.85
N SER A 237 19.71 5.09 -7.10
CA SER A 237 18.77 5.12 -8.24
C SER A 237 17.59 4.15 -8.07
N ARG A 238 17.88 2.98 -7.49
CA ARG A 238 16.85 1.99 -7.13
C ARG A 238 15.80 2.56 -6.17
N VAL A 239 16.22 3.35 -5.18
CA VAL A 239 15.30 3.94 -4.19
C VAL A 239 14.46 5.03 -4.83
N VAL A 240 15.06 5.85 -5.69
CA VAL A 240 14.33 6.89 -6.44
C VAL A 240 13.29 6.27 -7.39
N SER A 241 13.63 5.15 -8.04
CA SER A 241 12.71 4.49 -8.99
C SER A 241 11.44 3.93 -8.33
N TYR A 242 11.44 3.70 -7.02
CA TYR A 242 10.25 3.31 -6.27
C TYR A 242 9.17 4.41 -6.20
N PHE A 243 9.54 5.63 -6.56
CA PHE A 243 8.68 6.81 -6.55
C PHE A 243 8.46 7.40 -7.95
N ASP A 244 8.90 6.72 -9.00
CA ASP A 244 8.75 7.21 -10.38
C ASP A 244 7.35 6.93 -10.92
N LEU A 245 6.44 7.87 -10.71
CA LEU A 245 5.04 7.79 -11.10
C LEU A 245 4.81 7.74 -12.62
N THR A 246 5.86 7.99 -13.43
CA THR A 246 5.76 7.78 -14.88
C THR A 246 5.83 6.31 -15.27
N LYS A 247 6.34 5.46 -14.37
CA LYS A 247 6.57 4.05 -14.65
C LYS A 247 5.61 3.12 -13.92
N GLN A 248 5.01 3.60 -12.84
CA GLN A 248 4.07 2.82 -12.04
C GLN A 248 2.96 3.70 -11.52
N LYS A 249 1.75 3.13 -11.48
CA LYS A 249 0.58 3.79 -10.90
C LYS A 249 0.60 3.63 -9.39
N THR A 250 -0.05 4.55 -8.70
CA THR A 250 -0.37 4.38 -7.28
C THR A 250 -1.39 3.25 -7.12
N ASN A 251 -1.51 2.75 -5.91
CA ASN A 251 -2.53 1.77 -5.55
C ASN A 251 -3.65 2.39 -4.68
N ALA A 252 -3.87 3.70 -4.79
CA ALA A 252 -5.02 4.37 -4.20
C ALA A 252 -6.35 3.82 -4.75
N HIS A 253 -7.41 3.89 -3.96
CA HIS A 253 -8.60 3.08 -4.13
C HIS A 253 -9.40 3.38 -5.42
N VAL A 254 -10.07 4.50 -5.48
CA VAL A 254 -11.07 4.73 -6.53
C VAL A 254 -10.50 5.55 -7.68
N ASP A 255 -11.02 5.36 -8.89
CA ASP A 255 -10.50 6.01 -10.10
C ASP A 255 -10.48 7.53 -9.99
N TRP A 256 -11.50 8.14 -9.46
CA TRP A 256 -11.58 9.58 -9.27
C TRP A 256 -10.76 10.12 -8.10
N TYR A 257 -10.32 9.24 -7.17
CA TYR A 257 -9.32 9.55 -6.14
C TYR A 257 -7.93 9.05 -6.53
N ASN A 258 -7.86 8.07 -7.43
CA ASN A 258 -6.60 7.49 -7.81
C ASN A 258 -5.82 8.44 -8.72
N PRO A 259 -4.77 9.07 -8.24
CA PRO A 259 -3.95 9.98 -9.05
C PRO A 259 -3.11 9.22 -10.08
N GLY A 260 -3.19 7.88 -10.12
CA GLY A 260 -2.28 7.03 -10.87
C GLY A 260 -2.20 7.32 -12.36
N ILE A 261 -3.30 7.68 -13.01
CA ILE A 261 -3.27 8.02 -14.44
C ILE A 261 -2.55 9.35 -14.64
N GLU A 262 -2.90 10.36 -13.86
CA GLU A 262 -2.36 11.70 -14.04
C GLU A 262 -0.98 11.86 -13.42
N GLU A 263 -0.72 11.23 -12.29
CA GLU A 263 0.59 11.26 -11.64
C GLU A 263 1.52 10.17 -12.15
N GLY A 264 0.99 9.06 -12.64
CA GLY A 264 1.78 7.92 -13.12
C GLY A 264 2.23 8.07 -14.55
N ALA A 265 1.37 7.71 -15.49
CA ALA A 265 1.74 7.60 -16.90
C ALA A 265 1.93 8.96 -17.56
N ASN A 266 1.06 9.92 -17.29
CA ASN A 266 1.03 11.20 -18.01
C ASN A 266 1.73 12.32 -17.25
N GLY A 267 2.04 12.11 -15.96
CA GLY A 267 2.62 13.14 -15.12
C GLY A 267 1.70 14.34 -14.86
N ASN A 268 0.43 14.20 -15.18
CA ASN A 268 -0.59 15.20 -14.89
C ASN A 268 -1.03 15.00 -13.46
N ALA A 269 -1.02 16.03 -12.68
CA ALA A 269 -1.43 15.90 -11.30
C ALA A 269 -2.90 16.23 -11.09
N GLY A 270 -3.68 16.08 -12.08
CA GLY A 270 -5.07 16.50 -12.02
C GLY A 270 -5.87 15.84 -10.91
N GLY A 271 -5.40 14.69 -10.42
CA GLY A 271 -6.22 13.89 -9.55
C GLY A 271 -7.44 13.49 -10.35
N THR A 272 -8.55 13.70 -9.90
CA THR A 272 -9.78 13.36 -10.57
C THR A 272 -10.18 14.41 -11.56
N LYS A 273 -10.45 14.03 -12.77
CA LYS A 273 -11.41 14.80 -13.55
C LYS A 273 -12.71 14.76 -12.74
N ALA A 274 -13.21 15.93 -12.39
CA ALA A 274 -14.61 16.02 -12.00
C ALA A 274 -15.38 15.32 -13.13
N SER A 275 -16.15 14.30 -12.78
CA SER A 275 -17.07 13.69 -13.70
C SER A 275 -17.95 14.79 -14.26
N GLU A 276 -17.79 15.11 -15.53
CA GLU A 276 -18.77 15.86 -16.28
C GLU A 276 -20.11 15.12 -16.28
#